data_95b48abe796ca5d9e43a4fb4f76a0fc4
#
_entry.id   95b48abe796ca5d9e43a4fb4f76a0fc4
#
_cell.length_a   1.000
_cell.length_b   1.000
_cell.length_c   1.000
_cell.angle_alpha   90.00
_cell.angle_beta   90.00
_cell.angle_gamma   90.00
#
_symmetry.space_group_name_H-M   'P 1'
#
loop_
_entity.id
_entity.type
_entity.pdbx_description
1 polymer ?
#
loop_
_entity_poly.entity_id
_entity_poly.type
_entity_poly.pdbx_seq_one_letter_code
_entity_poly.pdbx_strand_id
1 'polypeptide(L)'
;MERSWILRVSTAVVVSGLLFGTVAQGQTESKDQSGDVARGKTLFVKNCTGCHGPEGGGDGYRFIRGPDPANLTSPSTGKKSDAELLQTIHDGKPNMPPWKVRLSENESRDVLAYVRTLAK
;
A
#
# COMPACT_ATOMS: atom_id res chain seq x y z
N MET A 1 -32.92 59.19 61.23
CA MET A 1 -33.74 57.99 61.19
C MET A 1 -33.94 57.57 59.75
N GLU A 2 -33.04 56.81 59.22
CA GLU A 2 -33.30 56.15 57.94
C GLU A 2 -32.52 54.83 57.92
N ARG A 3 -33.24 53.77 57.96
CA ARG A 3 -32.72 52.38 58.03
C ARG A 3 -32.41 51.88 56.60
N SER A 4 -31.14 51.92 56.29
CA SER A 4 -30.61 51.33 55.03
C SER A 4 -30.73 49.82 55.03
N TRP A 5 -31.52 49.29 54.19
CA TRP A 5 -31.58 47.85 53.89
C TRP A 5 -30.59 47.53 52.78
N ILE A 6 -29.50 46.93 53.13
CA ILE A 6 -28.52 46.45 52.23
C ILE A 6 -28.98 45.04 51.72
N LEU A 7 -29.50 44.98 50.55
CA LEU A 7 -29.78 43.73 49.84
C LEU A 7 -28.42 43.09 49.46
N ARG A 8 -28.13 42.00 50.09
CA ARG A 8 -27.00 41.15 49.66
C ARG A 8 -27.44 40.33 48.46
N VAL A 9 -27.02 40.74 47.27
CA VAL A 9 -27.14 39.92 46.08
C VAL A 9 -26.03 38.89 46.07
N SER A 10 -26.36 37.64 46.38
CA SER A 10 -25.45 36.52 46.23
C SER A 10 -25.31 36.18 44.75
N THR A 11 -24.20 36.56 44.18
CA THR A 11 -23.82 36.12 42.83
C THR A 11 -23.39 34.66 42.89
N ALA A 12 -24.28 33.78 42.49
CA ALA A 12 -23.92 32.38 42.23
C ALA A 12 -23.07 32.31 40.96
N VAL A 13 -21.80 32.04 41.15
CA VAL A 13 -20.89 31.74 40.03
C VAL A 13 -21.20 30.31 39.53
N VAL A 14 -21.91 30.21 38.45
CA VAL A 14 -22.08 28.94 37.71
C VAL A 14 -20.80 28.68 36.94
N VAL A 15 -19.95 27.81 37.48
CA VAL A 15 -18.80 27.28 36.76
C VAL A 15 -19.33 26.24 35.77
N SER A 16 -19.64 26.68 34.56
CA SER A 16 -19.88 25.76 33.45
C SER A 16 -18.57 25.06 33.06
N GLY A 17 -18.40 23.84 33.55
CA GLY A 17 -17.32 22.96 33.13
C GLY A 17 -17.48 22.60 31.66
N LEU A 18 -16.68 23.22 30.80
CA LEU A 18 -16.47 22.80 29.41
C LEU A 18 -15.73 21.47 29.45
N LEU A 19 -16.46 20.37 29.30
CA LEU A 19 -15.88 19.07 28.97
C LEU A 19 -15.33 19.15 27.56
N PHE A 20 -14.04 19.44 27.45
CA PHE A 20 -13.31 19.23 26.20
C PHE A 20 -13.24 17.72 25.95
N GLY A 21 -14.21 17.20 25.23
CA GLY A 21 -14.12 15.88 24.67
C GLY A 21 -12.93 15.85 23.71
N THR A 22 -11.86 15.18 24.09
CA THR A 22 -10.76 14.83 23.18
C THR A 22 -11.32 13.87 22.15
N VAL A 23 -11.66 14.40 20.99
CA VAL A 23 -11.93 13.59 19.80
C VAL A 23 -10.59 12.99 19.42
N ALA A 24 -10.38 11.71 19.74
CA ALA A 24 -9.29 10.94 19.18
C ALA A 24 -9.50 10.92 17.67
N GLN A 25 -8.81 11.79 16.95
CA GLN A 25 -8.73 11.72 15.51
C GLN A 25 -7.97 10.44 15.18
N GLY A 26 -8.72 9.41 14.85
CA GLY A 26 -8.15 8.23 14.22
C GLY A 26 -7.45 8.72 12.95
N GLN A 27 -6.13 8.75 12.99
CA GLN A 27 -5.32 8.92 11.79
C GLN A 27 -5.61 7.67 10.94
N THR A 28 -6.51 7.81 9.99
CA THR A 28 -6.53 6.92 8.85
C THR A 28 -5.21 7.19 8.13
N GLU A 29 -4.20 6.36 8.42
CA GLU A 29 -3.04 6.28 7.58
C GLU A 29 -3.57 6.08 6.16
N SER A 30 -3.43 7.09 5.33
CA SER A 30 -3.57 6.95 3.89
C SER A 30 -2.45 6.00 3.49
N LYS A 31 -2.79 4.72 3.40
CA LYS A 31 -1.87 3.68 3.00
C LYS A 31 -1.34 4.10 1.64
N ASP A 32 -0.09 4.56 1.63
CA ASP A 32 0.62 4.93 0.42
C ASP A 32 0.43 3.78 -0.58
N GLN A 33 -0.19 4.09 -1.72
CA GLN A 33 -0.48 3.09 -2.74
C GLN A 33 0.79 2.74 -3.56
N SER A 34 1.89 3.44 -3.31
CA SER A 34 3.20 3.09 -3.83
C SER A 34 3.77 1.95 -2.99
N GLY A 35 3.94 0.77 -3.55
CA GLY A 35 4.46 -0.40 -2.82
C GLY A 35 5.89 -0.19 -2.28
N ASP A 36 6.26 -1.01 -1.29
CA ASP A 36 7.60 -1.04 -0.71
C ASP A 36 8.56 -1.81 -1.61
N VAL A 37 9.54 -1.13 -2.20
CA VAL A 37 10.54 -1.71 -3.13
C VAL A 37 11.39 -2.79 -2.46
N ALA A 38 11.82 -2.61 -1.21
CA ALA A 38 12.69 -3.56 -0.52
C ALA A 38 11.95 -4.87 -0.21
N ARG A 39 10.70 -4.74 0.29
CA ARG A 39 9.83 -5.89 0.50
C ARG A 39 9.45 -6.54 -0.82
N GLY A 40 9.17 -5.75 -1.84
CA GLY A 40 8.91 -6.22 -3.20
C GLY A 40 10.05 -7.02 -3.78
N LYS A 41 11.30 -6.59 -3.59
CA LYS A 41 12.50 -7.35 -3.97
C LYS A 41 12.54 -8.72 -3.29
N THR A 42 12.29 -8.76 -1.99
CA THR A 42 12.27 -10.01 -1.23
C THR A 42 11.21 -10.98 -1.76
N LEU A 43 10.01 -10.47 -2.01
CA LEU A 43 8.90 -11.25 -2.58
C LEU A 43 9.20 -11.72 -4.00
N PHE A 44 9.81 -10.87 -4.81
CA PHE A 44 10.21 -11.20 -6.19
C PHE A 44 11.25 -12.31 -6.22
N VAL A 45 12.29 -12.21 -5.41
CA VAL A 45 13.33 -13.24 -5.32
C VAL A 45 12.73 -14.58 -4.92
N LYS A 46 11.81 -14.59 -3.96
CA LYS A 46 11.17 -15.81 -3.48
C LYS A 46 10.22 -16.45 -4.51
N ASN A 47 9.50 -15.66 -5.28
CA ASN A 47 8.34 -16.14 -6.03
C ASN A 47 8.47 -16.02 -7.55
N CYS A 48 9.27 -15.09 -8.06
CA CYS A 48 9.25 -14.68 -9.47
C CYS A 48 10.53 -15.05 -10.24
N THR A 49 11.68 -15.07 -9.56
CA THR A 49 12.98 -15.31 -10.20
C THR A 49 13.08 -16.65 -10.88
N GLY A 50 12.33 -17.66 -10.43
CA GLY A 50 12.33 -18.98 -11.06
C GLY A 50 11.97 -18.96 -12.55
N CYS A 51 11.13 -18.02 -12.97
CA CYS A 51 10.74 -17.82 -14.36
C CYS A 51 11.35 -16.55 -14.94
N HIS A 52 11.27 -15.43 -14.23
CA HIS A 52 11.72 -14.14 -14.75
C HIS A 52 13.22 -13.89 -14.64
N GLY A 53 13.95 -14.77 -13.95
CA GLY A 53 15.37 -14.59 -13.69
C GLY A 53 15.66 -13.59 -12.54
N PRO A 54 16.86 -13.62 -11.96
CA PRO A 54 17.22 -12.77 -10.82
C PRO A 54 17.20 -11.28 -11.14
N GLU A 55 17.52 -10.91 -12.38
CA GLU A 55 17.51 -9.54 -12.88
C GLU A 55 16.22 -9.21 -13.66
N GLY A 56 15.27 -10.12 -13.73
CA GLY A 56 14.00 -9.92 -14.45
C GLY A 56 14.09 -10.03 -15.97
N GLY A 57 15.17 -10.60 -16.50
CA GLY A 57 15.39 -10.70 -17.97
C GLY A 57 14.51 -11.70 -18.69
N GLY A 58 13.77 -12.55 -17.97
CA GLY A 58 13.00 -13.63 -18.55
C GLY A 58 13.80 -14.93 -18.67
N ASP A 59 14.99 -14.96 -18.12
CA ASP A 59 16.00 -16.02 -18.20
C ASP A 59 16.05 -16.90 -16.94
N GLY A 60 14.91 -17.11 -16.30
CA GLY A 60 14.82 -17.95 -15.12
C GLY A 60 15.15 -19.43 -15.40
N TYR A 61 15.50 -20.15 -14.34
CA TYR A 61 15.93 -21.55 -14.41
C TYR A 61 14.78 -22.56 -14.59
N ARG A 62 13.53 -22.14 -14.41
CA ARG A 62 12.38 -23.05 -14.54
C ARG A 62 12.11 -23.33 -16.00
N PHE A 63 12.11 -24.62 -16.35
CA PHE A 63 11.62 -25.05 -17.65
C PHE A 63 10.10 -24.90 -17.71
N ILE A 64 9.62 -24.10 -18.64
CA ILE A 64 8.19 -23.93 -18.93
C ILE A 64 7.92 -24.30 -20.39
N ARG A 65 6.74 -24.90 -20.61
CA ARG A 65 6.26 -25.15 -21.96
C ARG A 65 5.42 -23.95 -22.41
N GLY A 66 5.74 -23.41 -23.57
CA GLY A 66 5.00 -22.29 -24.18
C GLY A 66 5.83 -21.01 -24.23
N PRO A 67 5.19 -19.84 -24.29
CA PRO A 67 5.89 -18.58 -24.40
C PRO A 67 6.85 -18.34 -23.23
N ASP A 68 8.01 -17.80 -23.55
CA ASP A 68 8.99 -17.40 -22.55
C ASP A 68 8.43 -16.36 -21.57
N PRO A 69 8.92 -16.34 -20.33
CA PRO A 69 8.58 -15.30 -19.39
C PRO A 69 8.94 -13.91 -19.93
N ALA A 70 8.08 -12.94 -19.67
CA ALA A 70 8.34 -11.58 -20.10
C ALA A 70 9.66 -11.04 -19.53
N ASN A 71 10.43 -10.38 -20.39
CA ASN A 71 11.57 -9.60 -19.97
C ASN A 71 11.08 -8.32 -19.26
N LEU A 72 11.21 -8.29 -17.92
CA LEU A 72 10.72 -7.20 -17.09
C LEU A 72 11.59 -5.95 -17.19
N THR A 73 12.82 -6.07 -17.74
CA THR A 73 13.72 -4.92 -17.95
C THR A 73 13.43 -4.18 -19.25
N SER A 74 12.55 -4.70 -20.08
CA SER A 74 12.28 -4.16 -21.41
C SER A 74 11.47 -2.86 -21.35
N PRO A 75 11.68 -1.94 -22.35
CA PRO A 75 10.84 -0.75 -22.48
C PRO A 75 9.34 -1.07 -22.66
N SER A 76 9.00 -2.24 -23.22
CA SER A 76 7.62 -2.67 -23.38
C SER A 76 6.94 -2.93 -22.04
N THR A 77 7.66 -3.45 -21.05
CA THR A 77 7.16 -3.57 -19.68
C THR A 77 7.03 -2.19 -19.03
N GLY A 78 8.01 -1.33 -19.22
CA GLY A 78 7.99 0.04 -18.69
C GLY A 78 6.79 0.87 -19.15
N LYS A 79 6.31 0.64 -20.39
CA LYS A 79 5.16 1.35 -20.98
C LYS A 79 3.79 0.88 -20.47
N LYS A 80 3.70 -0.30 -19.84
CA LYS A 80 2.44 -0.78 -19.27
C LYS A 80 2.06 0.01 -18.04
N SER A 81 0.76 0.23 -17.84
CA SER A 81 0.25 0.85 -16.63
C SER A 81 0.40 -0.05 -15.41
N ASP A 82 0.39 0.53 -14.21
CA ASP A 82 0.42 -0.24 -12.97
C ASP A 82 -0.78 -1.17 -12.85
N ALA A 83 -1.95 -0.72 -13.30
CA ALA A 83 -3.17 -1.53 -13.31
C ALA A 83 -3.00 -2.79 -14.19
N GLU A 84 -2.43 -2.66 -15.41
CA GLU A 84 -2.18 -3.81 -16.30
C GLU A 84 -1.17 -4.79 -15.70
N LEU A 85 -0.11 -4.29 -15.07
CA LEU A 85 0.90 -5.13 -14.44
C LEU A 85 0.36 -5.82 -13.19
N LEU A 86 -0.38 -5.11 -12.34
CA LEU A 86 -1.05 -5.71 -11.18
C LEU A 86 -2.06 -6.77 -11.60
N GLN A 87 -2.87 -6.50 -12.62
CA GLN A 87 -3.80 -7.48 -13.15
C GLN A 87 -3.06 -8.73 -13.67
N THR A 88 -1.92 -8.54 -14.33
CA THR A 88 -1.09 -9.68 -14.78
C THR A 88 -0.54 -10.48 -13.61
N ILE A 89 -0.09 -9.83 -12.53
CA ILE A 89 0.36 -10.51 -11.31
C ILE A 89 -0.81 -11.27 -10.67
N HIS A 90 -1.96 -10.64 -10.55
CA HIS A 90 -3.12 -11.22 -9.88
C HIS A 90 -3.71 -12.42 -10.63
N ASP A 91 -3.99 -12.24 -11.91
CA ASP A 91 -4.73 -13.21 -12.70
C ASP A 91 -3.85 -14.20 -13.45
N GLY A 92 -2.56 -13.88 -13.58
CA GLY A 92 -1.61 -14.69 -14.31
C GLY A 92 -1.77 -14.59 -15.83
N LYS A 93 -1.06 -15.45 -16.53
CA LYS A 93 -1.07 -15.69 -17.98
C LYS A 93 -0.98 -17.20 -18.19
N PRO A 94 -1.10 -17.74 -19.41
CA PRO A 94 -1.08 -19.20 -19.63
C PRO A 94 0.07 -19.94 -18.93
N ASN A 95 1.26 -19.32 -18.83
CA ASN A 95 2.44 -19.93 -18.18
C ASN A 95 2.82 -19.22 -16.87
N MET A 96 2.08 -18.20 -16.45
CA MET A 96 2.30 -17.46 -15.21
C MET A 96 1.14 -17.74 -14.27
N PRO A 97 1.37 -18.32 -13.09
CA PRO A 97 0.30 -18.63 -12.16
C PRO A 97 -0.36 -17.34 -11.63
N PRO A 98 -1.65 -17.40 -11.24
CA PRO A 98 -2.32 -16.29 -10.59
C PRO A 98 -1.80 -16.13 -9.15
N TRP A 99 -1.21 -14.98 -8.86
CA TRP A 99 -0.60 -14.73 -7.55
C TRP A 99 -1.56 -14.20 -6.50
N LYS A 100 -2.76 -13.74 -6.87
CA LYS A 100 -3.79 -13.27 -5.93
C LYS A 100 -4.20 -14.28 -4.86
N VAL A 101 -3.93 -15.56 -5.06
CA VAL A 101 -4.19 -16.62 -4.10
C VAL A 101 -3.05 -16.82 -3.08
N ARG A 102 -1.90 -16.16 -3.28
CA ARG A 102 -0.68 -16.31 -2.49
C ARG A 102 -0.11 -15.00 -1.98
N LEU A 103 -0.39 -13.90 -2.65
CA LEU A 103 0.03 -12.56 -2.29
C LEU A 103 -1.21 -11.72 -1.98
N SER A 104 -1.15 -10.96 -0.92
CA SER A 104 -2.13 -9.91 -0.66
C SER A 104 -2.00 -8.80 -1.72
N GLU A 105 -2.99 -7.94 -1.80
CA GLU A 105 -2.95 -6.79 -2.71
C GLU A 105 -1.74 -5.89 -2.44
N ASN A 106 -1.41 -5.67 -1.17
CA ASN A 106 -0.24 -4.87 -0.80
C ASN A 106 1.07 -5.53 -1.21
N GLU A 107 1.22 -6.84 -0.98
CA GLU A 107 2.40 -7.57 -1.42
C GLU A 107 2.56 -7.57 -2.93
N SER A 108 1.45 -7.63 -3.67
CA SER A 108 1.46 -7.48 -5.13
C SER A 108 1.91 -6.08 -5.56
N ARG A 109 1.49 -5.03 -4.84
CA ARG A 109 1.96 -3.65 -5.07
C ARG A 109 3.44 -3.50 -4.75
N ASP A 110 3.93 -4.15 -3.70
CA ASP A 110 5.35 -4.15 -3.38
C ASP A 110 6.17 -4.82 -4.49
N VAL A 111 5.73 -5.97 -4.96
CA VAL A 111 6.36 -6.66 -6.11
C VAL A 111 6.36 -5.75 -7.33
N LEU A 112 5.25 -5.09 -7.64
CA LEU A 112 5.17 -4.14 -8.75
C LEU A 112 6.15 -2.98 -8.58
N ALA A 113 6.25 -2.41 -7.38
CA ALA A 113 7.20 -1.32 -7.09
C ALA A 113 8.64 -1.75 -7.38
N TYR A 114 9.03 -2.97 -7.01
CA TYR A 114 10.33 -3.51 -7.36
C TYR A 114 10.49 -3.73 -8.87
N VAL A 115 9.50 -4.32 -9.54
CA VAL A 115 9.52 -4.54 -11.00
C VAL A 115 9.70 -3.22 -11.75
N ARG A 116 9.12 -2.13 -11.28
CA ARG A 116 9.32 -0.79 -11.87
C ARG A 116 10.77 -0.32 -11.79
N THR A 117 11.53 -0.77 -10.81
CA THR A 117 12.98 -0.46 -10.74
C THR A 117 13.81 -1.23 -11.77
N LEU A 118 13.29 -2.34 -12.30
CA LEU A 118 13.97 -3.17 -13.30
C LEU A 118 13.79 -2.63 -14.73
N ALA A 119 12.67 -2.00 -15.02
CA ALA A 119 12.37 -1.45 -16.34
C ALA A 119 13.32 -0.29 -16.68
N LYS A 120 13.90 -0.30 -17.88
CA LYS A 120 14.86 0.69 -18.39
C LYS A 120 14.25 1.52 -19.51
#